data_d02c2cb842fb85997343d8f996150b31
#
_entry.id   d02c2cb842fb85997343d8f996150b31
#
_cell.length_a   1.000
_cell.length_b   1.000
_cell.length_c   1.000
_cell.angle_alpha   90.00
_cell.angle_beta   90.00
_cell.angle_gamma   90.00
#
_symmetry.space_group_name_H-M   'P 1'
#
loop_
_entity.id
_entity.type
_entity.pdbx_description
1 polymer ?
#
loop_
_entity_poly.entity_id
_entity_poly.type
_entity_poly.pdbx_seq_one_letter_code
_entity_poly.pdbx_strand_id
1 'polypeptide(L)' 'MNAHDRAQPGSRPDEAKLHYGDGEYAILRPGRYVVCAVSGAAIPLEALRYWNPVVQEAYAGPKEALQRWQELNPKG' A
#
# COMPACT_ATOMS: atom_id res chain seq x y z
N MET A 1 -21.67 -1.83 18.11
CA MET A 1 -21.20 -1.65 17.92
C MET A 1 -20.58 -1.92 17.58
N ASN A 2 -20.34 -1.86 17.48
CA ASN A 2 -19.71 -1.99 17.17
C ASN A 2 -18.81 -1.89 16.87
N ALA A 3 -18.49 -1.88 17.02
CA ALA A 3 -17.57 -1.72 16.81
C ALA A 3 -16.90 -2.11 16.19
N HIS A 4 -17.06 -2.47 15.90
CA HIS A 4 -16.49 -2.83 15.26
C HIS A 4 -16.08 -2.44 14.42
N ASP A 5 -16.62 -2.24 14.38
CA ASP A 5 -16.39 -1.69 13.44
C ASP A 5 -15.22 -1.03 13.38
N ARG A 6 -14.68 -1.09 14.05
CA ARG A 6 -13.62 -0.71 13.95
C ARG A 6 -12.92 -1.10 13.12
N ALA A 7 -12.79 -0.50 12.68
CA ALA A 7 -12.24 -0.82 11.45
C ALA A 7 -10.89 -1.42 11.60
N GLN A 8 -10.63 -2.42 10.86
CA GLN A 8 -9.32 -2.99 10.79
C GLN A 8 -8.46 -2.17 9.86
N PRO A 9 -7.14 -2.17 10.04
CA PRO A 9 -6.28 -1.53 9.05
C PRO A 9 -6.55 -2.09 7.67
N GLY A 10 -6.67 -1.21 6.68
CA GLY A 10 -6.94 -1.62 5.33
C GLY A 10 -8.38 -1.89 5.00
N SER A 11 -9.30 -1.53 5.92
CA SER A 11 -10.71 -1.81 5.74
C SER A 11 -11.56 -0.57 5.62
N ARG A 12 -10.96 0.56 5.26
CA ARG A 12 -11.70 1.80 5.08
C ARG A 12 -12.58 1.70 3.84
N PRO A 13 -13.75 2.34 3.84
CA PRO A 13 -14.68 2.20 2.72
C PRO A 13 -14.12 2.55 1.36
N ASP A 14 -13.24 3.57 1.29
CA ASP A 14 -12.70 4.01 0.02
C ASP A 14 -11.33 3.44 -0.28
N GLU A 15 -10.82 2.59 0.57
CA GLU A 15 -9.50 2.02 0.34
C GLU A 15 -9.60 0.85 -0.63
N ALA A 16 -8.80 0.92 -1.69
CA ALA A 16 -8.73 -0.17 -2.64
C ALA A 16 -7.89 -1.31 -2.09
N LYS A 17 -8.19 -2.50 -2.55
CA LYS A 17 -7.32 -3.64 -2.29
C LYS A 17 -6.75 -4.09 -3.61
N LEU A 18 -5.42 -4.14 -3.68
CA LEU A 18 -4.71 -4.45 -4.91
C LEU A 18 -3.83 -5.67 -4.72
N HIS A 19 -3.61 -6.36 -5.83
CA HIS A 19 -2.56 -7.36 -5.91
C HIS A 19 -1.46 -6.77 -6.77
N TYR A 20 -0.29 -6.56 -6.17
CA TYR A 20 0.82 -5.92 -6.84
C TYR A 20 1.61 -6.92 -7.63
N GLY A 21 1.78 -6.66 -8.91
CA GLY A 21 2.55 -7.51 -9.79
C GLY A 21 3.81 -6.82 -10.24
N ASP A 22 4.45 -7.41 -11.21
CA ASP A 22 5.72 -6.93 -11.73
C ASP A 22 5.43 -5.88 -12.79
N GLY A 23 5.39 -4.61 -12.36
CA GLY A 23 5.13 -3.49 -13.23
C GLY A 23 3.67 -3.11 -13.38
N GLU A 24 2.78 -3.83 -12.71
CA GLU A 24 1.36 -3.56 -12.80
C GLU A 24 0.67 -4.08 -11.55
N TYR A 25 -0.59 -3.70 -11.38
CA TYR A 25 -1.38 -4.25 -10.28
C TYR A 25 -2.75 -4.64 -10.79
N ALA A 26 -3.39 -5.54 -10.04
CA ALA A 26 -4.78 -5.94 -10.29
C ALA A 26 -5.63 -5.44 -9.13
N ILE A 27 -6.85 -5.01 -9.43
CA ILE A 27 -7.75 -4.49 -8.41
C ILE A 27 -8.58 -5.65 -7.87
N LEU A 28 -8.39 -5.98 -6.60
CA LEU A 28 -9.17 -7.01 -5.94
C LEU A 28 -10.43 -6.44 -5.33
N ARG A 29 -10.37 -5.20 -4.84
CA ARG A 29 -11.54 -4.49 -4.34
C ARG A 29 -11.42 -3.03 -4.77
N PRO A 30 -12.44 -2.47 -5.42
CA PRO A 30 -12.36 -1.08 -5.88
C PRO A 30 -12.19 -0.11 -4.73
N GLY A 31 -11.56 1.02 -5.03
CA GLY A 31 -11.38 2.09 -4.07
C GLY A 31 -10.65 3.21 -4.75
N ARG A 32 -10.41 4.27 -4.01
CA ARG A 32 -9.79 5.47 -4.54
C ARG A 32 -8.31 5.57 -4.24
N TYR A 33 -7.85 4.87 -3.20
CA TYR A 33 -6.47 5.02 -2.74
C TYR A 33 -6.03 3.74 -2.06
N VAL A 34 -4.72 3.62 -1.88
CA VAL A 34 -4.12 2.64 -1.00
C VAL A 34 -3.25 3.38 0.00
N VAL A 35 -2.75 2.68 1.00
CA VAL A 35 -1.99 3.30 2.08
C VAL A 35 -0.53 2.91 1.96
N CYS A 36 0.35 3.90 2.10
CA CYS A 36 1.79 3.67 2.07
C CYS A 36 2.21 2.84 3.28
N ALA A 37 2.97 1.79 3.04
CA ALA A 37 3.40 0.89 4.10
C ALA A 37 4.39 1.55 5.07
N VAL A 38 5.06 2.62 4.63
CA VAL A 38 6.06 3.28 5.45
C VAL A 38 5.48 4.47 6.19
N SER A 39 4.80 5.37 5.46
CA SER A 39 4.35 6.63 6.04
C SER A 39 2.90 6.61 6.52
N GLY A 40 2.12 5.65 6.05
CA GLY A 40 0.69 5.64 6.35
C GLY A 40 -0.12 6.63 5.55
N ALA A 41 0.49 7.32 4.60
CA ALA A 41 -0.21 8.30 3.79
C ALA A 41 -1.10 7.62 2.77
N ALA A 42 -2.23 8.25 2.46
CA ALA A 42 -3.11 7.77 1.41
C ALA A 42 -2.48 8.08 0.06
N ILE A 43 -2.47 7.10 -0.83
CA ILE A 43 -1.91 7.25 -2.17
C ILE A 43 -3.04 7.05 -3.17
N PRO A 44 -3.50 8.12 -3.83
CA PRO A 44 -4.50 7.95 -4.88
C PRO A 44 -3.99 6.98 -5.94
N LEU A 45 -4.87 6.17 -6.49
CA LEU A 45 -4.43 5.16 -7.46
C LEU A 45 -3.76 5.79 -8.67
N GLU A 46 -4.22 6.96 -9.09
CA GLU A 46 -3.61 7.62 -10.24
C GLU A 46 -2.21 8.14 -9.93
N ALA A 47 -1.84 8.23 -8.66
CA ALA A 47 -0.50 8.67 -8.26
C ALA A 47 0.39 7.52 -7.83
N LEU A 48 -0.15 6.30 -7.81
CA LEU A 48 0.61 5.15 -7.35
C LEU A 48 1.65 4.76 -8.40
N ARG A 49 2.92 4.76 -7.98
CA ARG A 49 4.04 4.44 -8.87
C ARG A 49 5.00 3.43 -8.29
N TYR A 50 4.99 3.26 -6.96
CA TYR A 50 6.00 2.44 -6.28
C TYR A 50 5.32 1.39 -5.43
N TRP A 51 5.67 0.13 -5.64
CA TRP A 51 5.17 -0.96 -4.83
C TRP A 51 6.15 -2.11 -4.89
N ASN A 52 5.97 -3.06 -3.98
CA ASN A 52 6.83 -4.24 -3.90
C ASN A 52 5.96 -5.49 -3.98
N PRO A 53 6.03 -6.25 -5.07
CA PRO A 53 5.19 -7.45 -5.21
C PRO A 53 5.57 -8.58 -4.26
N VAL A 54 6.81 -8.60 -3.79
CA VAL A 54 7.23 -9.68 -2.89
C VAL A 54 6.50 -9.58 -1.56
N VAL A 55 6.45 -8.38 -0.98
CA VAL A 55 5.77 -8.18 0.31
C VAL A 55 4.39 -7.55 0.15
N GLN A 56 3.97 -7.27 -1.09
CA GLN A 56 2.64 -6.75 -1.39
C GLN A 56 2.37 -5.44 -0.66
N GLU A 57 3.24 -4.47 -0.88
CA GLU A 57 3.16 -3.16 -0.25
C GLU A 57 3.26 -2.05 -1.26
N ALA A 58 2.55 -0.95 -0.99
CA ALA A 58 2.64 0.27 -1.78
C ALA A 58 3.43 1.33 -1.03
N TYR A 59 4.05 2.23 -1.78
CA TYR A 59 4.87 3.30 -1.21
C TYR A 59 4.47 4.63 -1.83
N ALA A 60 4.46 5.67 -1.01
CA ALA A 60 4.05 6.99 -1.45
C ALA A 60 5.03 7.58 -2.46
N GLY A 61 6.30 7.23 -2.38
CA GLY A 61 7.29 7.76 -3.30
C GLY A 61 8.59 6.99 -3.21
N PRO A 62 9.60 7.44 -3.96
CA PRO A 62 10.88 6.72 -3.97
C PRO A 62 11.60 6.73 -2.63
N LYS A 63 11.41 7.77 -1.84
CA LYS A 63 12.03 7.84 -0.51
C LYS A 63 11.51 6.72 0.38
N GLU A 64 10.19 6.53 0.38
CA GLU A 64 9.58 5.48 1.18
C GLU A 64 9.94 4.10 0.65
N ALA A 65 9.99 3.95 -0.65
CA ALA A 65 10.37 2.68 -1.26
C ALA A 65 11.81 2.32 -0.87
N LEU A 66 12.72 3.29 -0.92
CA LEU A 66 14.10 3.04 -0.55
C LEU A 66 14.24 2.71 0.92
N GLN A 67 13.54 3.47 1.77
CA GLN A 67 13.59 3.23 3.20
C GLN A 67 13.13 1.81 3.54
N ARG A 68 12.03 1.38 2.93
CA ARG A 68 11.51 0.04 3.20
C ARG A 68 12.45 -1.03 2.67
N TRP A 69 13.04 -0.78 1.48
CA TRP A 69 14.00 -1.71 0.92
C TRP A 69 15.18 -1.93 1.87
N GLN A 70 15.67 -0.85 2.47
CA GLN A 70 16.77 -0.95 3.43
C GLN A 70 16.37 -1.72 4.67
N GLU A 71 15.13 -1.54 5.13
CA GLU A 71 14.64 -2.29 6.28
C GLU A 71 14.51 -3.77 5.99
N LEU A 72 14.10 -4.11 4.77
CA LEU A 72 13.95 -5.51 4.38
C LEU A 72 15.29 -6.15 4.02
N ASN A 73 16.29 -5.34 3.72
CA ASN A 73 17.63 -5.81 3.32
C ASN A 73 18.68 -5.10 4.16
N PRO A 74 18.73 -5.39 5.46
CA PRO A 74 19.58 -4.61 6.38
C PRO A 74 21.05 -4.70 6.09
N LYS A 75 21.49 -5.69 5.34
CA LYS A 75 22.91 -5.80 5.00
C LYS A 75 23.25 -5.08 3.72
N GLY A 76 22.26 -4.63 3.00
CA GLY A 76 22.48 -4.00 1.70
C GLY A 76 22.80 -2.54 1.77
#